data_137bfe57af66ea7ece02449c71fe23a7
#
_entry.id   137bfe57af66ea7ece02449c71fe23a7
#
_cell.length_a   1.000
_cell.length_b   1.000
_cell.length_c   1.000
_cell.angle_alpha   90.00
_cell.angle_beta   90.00
_cell.angle_gamma   90.00
#
_symmetry.space_group_name_H-M   'P 1'
#
loop_
_entity.id
_entity.type
_entity.pdbx_description
1 polymer ?
#
loop_
_entity_poly.entity_id
_entity_poly.type
_entity_poly.pdbx_seq_one_letter_code
_entity_poly.pdbx_strand_id
1 'polypeptide(L)'
;ETDELLEEAVALHRQIAVDHDVIIVEGLVPNGQDHFASEINAALAQALDAQVVLVSTADLADPRKTAEKVDAHLRQFGGAASARTTGVLFMRTKGLPDGTAEILVTLDPSLRLDQQIAEFSLELQRYNRFIGTDELPIIGLVPFSNILSVPRSLDIAQIVNGTWLHQGEAKQRRILHTSLIASNIESELHK
;
A
#
# COMPACT_ATOMS: atom_id res chain seq x y z
N GLU A 1 -8.11 18.06 21.11
CA GLU A 1 -8.51 17.57 19.75
C GLU A 1 -7.85 16.24 19.41
N THR A 2 -6.50 16.12 19.45
CA THR A 2 -5.83 14.83 19.11
C THR A 2 -6.15 13.73 20.11
N ASP A 3 -6.15 14.05 21.40
CA ASP A 3 -6.46 13.08 22.46
C ASP A 3 -7.92 12.61 22.37
N GLU A 4 -8.85 13.50 22.05
CA GLU A 4 -10.26 13.15 21.83
C GLU A 4 -10.42 12.18 20.66
N LEU A 5 -9.71 12.42 19.54
CA LEU A 5 -9.72 11.53 18.38
C LEU A 5 -9.15 10.14 18.73
N LEU A 6 -8.10 10.09 19.55
CA LEU A 6 -7.51 8.82 19.99
C LEU A 6 -8.46 8.06 20.92
N GLU A 7 -9.12 8.75 21.84
CA GLU A 7 -10.13 8.15 22.73
C GLU A 7 -11.32 7.59 21.94
N GLU A 8 -11.79 8.33 20.94
CA GLU A 8 -12.89 7.88 20.05
C GLU A 8 -12.45 6.65 19.23
N ALA A 9 -11.25 6.66 18.66
CA ALA A 9 -10.71 5.53 17.93
C ALA A 9 -10.54 4.27 18.80
N VAL A 10 -10.08 4.43 20.05
CA VAL A 10 -9.98 3.33 21.02
C VAL A 10 -11.36 2.80 21.40
N ALA A 11 -12.34 3.69 21.60
CA ALA A 11 -13.71 3.28 21.91
C ALA A 11 -14.34 2.48 20.76
N LEU A 12 -14.16 2.95 19.51
CA LEU A 12 -14.62 2.24 18.30
C LEU A 12 -13.93 0.88 18.16
N HIS A 13 -12.60 0.83 18.33
CA HIS A 13 -11.84 -0.42 18.29
C HIS A 13 -12.40 -1.44 19.29
N ARG A 14 -12.68 -1.02 20.54
CA ARG A 14 -13.22 -1.92 21.57
C ARG A 14 -14.60 -2.48 21.19
N GLN A 15 -15.44 -1.68 20.53
CA GLN A 15 -16.76 -2.13 20.06
C GLN A 15 -16.62 -3.21 18.97
N ILE A 16 -15.69 -3.00 18.03
CA ILE A 16 -15.45 -3.94 16.91
C ILE A 16 -14.78 -5.22 17.41
N ALA A 17 -13.87 -5.11 18.41
CA ALA A 17 -13.07 -6.23 18.90
C ALA A 17 -13.88 -7.37 19.52
N VAL A 18 -15.12 -7.12 19.94
CA VAL A 18 -15.97 -8.13 20.63
C VAL A 18 -16.22 -9.37 19.75
N ASP A 19 -16.36 -9.16 18.44
CA ASP A 19 -16.75 -10.22 17.50
C ASP A 19 -15.67 -10.59 16.49
N HIS A 20 -14.42 -10.12 16.68
CA HIS A 20 -13.33 -10.31 15.71
C HIS A 20 -12.05 -10.79 16.36
N ASP A 21 -11.44 -11.84 15.80
CA ASP A 21 -10.14 -12.37 16.24
C ASP A 21 -8.98 -11.47 15.82
N VAL A 22 -9.14 -10.75 14.71
CA VAL A 22 -8.13 -9.84 14.15
C VAL A 22 -8.79 -8.57 13.65
N ILE A 23 -8.22 -7.42 14.01
CA ILE A 23 -8.63 -6.11 13.51
C ILE A 23 -7.45 -5.48 12.77
N ILE A 24 -7.69 -5.05 11.54
CA ILE A 24 -6.70 -4.32 10.76
C ILE A 24 -7.10 -2.84 10.78
N VAL A 25 -6.21 -2.00 11.27
CA VAL A 25 -6.37 -0.54 11.30
C VAL A 25 -5.48 0.06 10.24
N GLU A 26 -6.10 0.73 9.26
CA GLU A 26 -5.34 1.50 8.27
C GLU A 26 -4.93 2.85 8.84
N GLY A 27 -3.63 3.12 8.84
CA GLY A 27 -3.09 4.41 9.27
C GLY A 27 -3.32 5.51 8.24
N LEU A 28 -3.18 6.75 8.68
CA LEU A 28 -3.21 7.91 7.78
C LEU A 28 -2.01 7.88 6.85
N VAL A 29 -2.24 8.21 5.56
CA VAL A 29 -1.16 8.33 4.59
C VAL A 29 -0.45 9.68 4.77
N PRO A 30 0.85 9.71 5.13
CA PRO A 30 1.57 10.96 5.27
C PRO A 30 1.68 11.67 3.92
N ASN A 31 1.15 12.87 3.83
CA ASN A 31 1.43 13.78 2.72
C ASN A 31 2.76 14.47 3.00
N GLY A 32 3.67 14.55 2.02
CA GLY A 32 5.09 14.88 2.18
C GLY A 32 5.45 16.17 2.94
N GLN A 33 4.47 16.91 3.46
CA GLN A 33 4.65 18.10 4.29
C GLN A 33 4.00 17.98 5.69
N ASP A 34 3.20 16.92 5.94
CA ASP A 34 2.45 16.77 7.18
C ASP A 34 3.08 15.70 8.08
N HIS A 35 3.86 16.14 9.07
CA HIS A 35 4.32 15.25 10.15
C HIS A 35 3.16 14.74 11.02
N PHE A 36 2.03 15.44 10.99
CA PHE A 36 0.84 15.15 11.78
C PHE A 36 0.29 13.73 11.58
N ALA A 37 0.20 13.25 10.34
CA ALA A 37 -0.28 11.89 10.05
C ALA A 37 0.62 10.82 10.69
N SER A 38 1.92 11.04 10.69
CA SER A 38 2.90 10.13 11.26
C SER A 38 2.83 10.09 12.79
N GLU A 39 2.63 11.24 13.43
CA GLU A 39 2.48 11.35 14.89
C GLU A 39 1.19 10.68 15.35
N ILE A 40 0.08 10.90 14.63
CA ILE A 40 -1.20 10.23 14.94
C ILE A 40 -1.07 8.72 14.77
N ASN A 41 -0.45 8.24 13.69
CA ASN A 41 -0.27 6.80 13.47
C ASN A 41 0.54 6.16 14.60
N ALA A 42 1.60 6.81 15.07
CA ALA A 42 2.41 6.31 16.17
C ALA A 42 1.62 6.30 17.50
N ALA A 43 0.89 7.38 17.79
CA ALA A 43 0.06 7.48 18.98
C ALA A 43 -1.08 6.47 18.97
N LEU A 44 -1.73 6.26 17.81
CA LEU A 44 -2.79 5.28 17.65
C LEU A 44 -2.28 3.85 17.83
N ALA A 45 -1.13 3.51 17.23
CA ALA A 45 -0.52 2.21 17.41
C ALA A 45 -0.17 1.93 18.88
N GLN A 46 0.24 2.96 19.62
CA GLN A 46 0.50 2.87 21.06
C GLN A 46 -0.79 2.71 21.85
N ALA A 47 -1.82 3.52 21.57
CA ALA A 47 -3.09 3.51 22.30
C ALA A 47 -3.86 2.19 22.12
N LEU A 48 -3.74 1.56 20.96
CA LEU A 48 -4.34 0.26 20.65
C LEU A 48 -3.48 -0.94 21.02
N ASP A 49 -2.27 -0.71 21.51
CA ASP A 49 -1.23 -1.75 21.67
C ASP A 49 -1.05 -2.62 20.40
N ALA A 50 -1.14 -1.98 19.25
CA ALA A 50 -1.16 -2.65 17.96
C ALA A 50 0.23 -3.04 17.47
N GLN A 51 0.31 -4.17 16.79
CA GLN A 51 1.47 -4.51 15.96
C GLN A 51 1.44 -3.67 14.68
N VAL A 52 2.61 -3.21 14.24
CA VAL A 52 2.74 -2.33 13.08
C VAL A 52 3.35 -3.07 11.90
N VAL A 53 2.64 -3.07 10.80
CA VAL A 53 3.16 -3.45 9.48
C VAL A 53 3.45 -2.18 8.71
N LEU A 54 4.72 -1.95 8.38
CA LEU A 54 5.08 -0.82 7.53
C LEU A 54 4.72 -1.12 6.07
N VAL A 55 3.99 -0.21 5.45
CA VAL A 55 3.72 -0.27 4.01
C VAL A 55 4.53 0.80 3.32
N SER A 56 5.44 0.40 2.43
CA SER A 56 6.32 1.32 1.71
C SER A 56 6.39 0.97 0.23
N THR A 57 6.95 1.86 -0.58
CA THR A 57 7.26 1.57 -1.98
C THR A 57 8.71 1.12 -2.10
N ALA A 58 8.99 0.16 -2.99
CA ALA A 58 10.34 -0.27 -3.28
C ALA A 58 10.74 -0.02 -4.74
N ASP A 59 12.03 0.22 -4.93
CA ASP A 59 12.68 0.23 -6.24
C ASP A 59 13.89 -0.71 -6.14
N LEU A 60 13.86 -1.83 -6.88
CA LEU A 60 14.94 -2.81 -6.86
C LEU A 60 16.23 -2.25 -7.46
N ALA A 61 16.12 -1.23 -8.33
CA ALA A 61 17.28 -0.55 -8.90
C ALA A 61 17.93 0.47 -7.94
N ASP A 62 17.20 0.88 -6.89
CA ASP A 62 17.70 1.81 -5.88
C ASP A 62 17.39 1.31 -4.44
N PRO A 63 18.09 0.25 -4.00
CA PRO A 63 17.91 -0.33 -2.67
C PRO A 63 18.28 0.66 -1.54
N ARG A 64 19.25 1.55 -1.80
CA ARG A 64 19.64 2.58 -0.82
C ARG A 64 18.46 3.48 -0.47
N LYS A 65 17.84 4.08 -1.48
CA LYS A 65 16.70 4.99 -1.28
C LYS A 65 15.51 4.26 -0.65
N THR A 66 15.31 2.99 -0.99
CA THR A 66 14.29 2.14 -0.37
C THR A 66 14.57 1.95 1.12
N ALA A 67 15.80 1.61 1.49
CA ALA A 67 16.20 1.43 2.89
C ALA A 67 16.09 2.74 3.69
N GLU A 68 16.51 3.87 3.13
CA GLU A 68 16.39 5.19 3.76
C GLU A 68 14.92 5.57 4.05
N LYS A 69 14.00 5.25 3.15
CA LYS A 69 12.55 5.47 3.38
C LYS A 69 12.02 4.60 4.52
N VAL A 70 12.35 3.33 4.52
CA VAL A 70 11.94 2.41 5.59
C VAL A 70 12.48 2.88 6.93
N ASP A 71 13.75 3.27 6.99
CA ASP A 71 14.38 3.77 8.23
C ASP A 71 13.70 5.06 8.74
N ALA A 72 13.34 5.97 7.85
CA ALA A 72 12.62 7.18 8.22
C ALA A 72 11.25 6.87 8.86
N HIS A 73 10.50 5.90 8.32
CA HIS A 73 9.23 5.48 8.89
C HIS A 73 9.42 4.72 10.21
N LEU A 74 10.41 3.83 10.30
CA LEU A 74 10.68 3.06 11.52
C LEU A 74 10.96 3.96 12.72
N ARG A 75 11.66 5.07 12.53
CA ARG A 75 11.97 6.01 13.62
C ARG A 75 10.73 6.52 14.33
N GLN A 76 9.60 6.64 13.64
CA GLN A 76 8.33 7.10 14.21
C GLN A 76 7.73 6.07 15.18
N PHE A 77 8.06 4.78 15.00
CA PHE A 77 7.57 3.68 15.82
C PHE A 77 8.63 3.12 16.79
N GLY A 78 9.68 3.90 17.08
CA GLY A 78 10.75 3.50 18.03
C GLY A 78 11.95 2.84 17.37
N GLY A 79 12.07 2.86 16.05
CA GLY A 79 13.19 2.31 15.29
C GLY A 79 13.03 0.84 14.90
N ALA A 80 14.04 0.31 14.21
CA ALA A 80 14.02 -1.05 13.66
C ALA A 80 13.99 -2.15 14.74
N ALA A 81 14.53 -1.87 15.93
CA ALA A 81 14.52 -2.80 17.07
C ALA A 81 13.24 -2.72 17.92
N SER A 82 12.24 -1.95 17.47
CA SER A 82 10.97 -1.85 18.18
C SER A 82 10.20 -3.17 18.07
N ALA A 83 9.89 -3.77 19.22
CA ALA A 83 9.07 -4.98 19.30
C ALA A 83 7.66 -4.80 18.72
N ARG A 84 7.25 -3.55 18.44
CA ARG A 84 5.94 -3.22 17.87
C ARG A 84 5.90 -3.39 16.35
N THR A 85 7.03 -3.26 15.66
CA THR A 85 7.05 -3.39 14.19
C THR A 85 7.26 -4.86 13.82
N THR A 86 6.27 -5.44 13.11
CA THR A 86 6.23 -6.85 12.74
C THR A 86 6.92 -7.13 11.40
N GLY A 87 7.02 -6.12 10.53
CA GLY A 87 7.67 -6.27 9.23
C GLY A 87 7.33 -5.19 8.23
N VAL A 88 7.85 -5.34 7.02
CA VAL A 88 7.66 -4.39 5.91
C VAL A 88 6.98 -5.08 4.73
N LEU A 89 5.92 -4.47 4.23
CA LEU A 89 5.26 -4.82 2.97
C LEU A 89 5.62 -3.78 1.91
N PHE A 90 6.28 -4.20 0.86
CA PHE A 90 6.57 -3.32 -0.25
C PHE A 90 5.46 -3.37 -1.30
N MET A 91 4.80 -2.22 -1.49
CA MET A 91 3.77 -2.01 -2.50
C MET A 91 4.33 -1.26 -3.70
N ARG A 92 3.76 -1.48 -4.88
CA ARG A 92 4.18 -0.80 -6.12
C ARG A 92 5.68 -0.95 -6.39
N THR A 93 6.20 -2.14 -6.14
CA THR A 93 7.62 -2.45 -6.33
C THR A 93 7.99 -2.34 -7.80
N LYS A 94 9.04 -1.54 -8.07
CA LYS A 94 9.61 -1.37 -9.41
C LYS A 94 10.81 -2.28 -9.60
N GLY A 95 11.09 -2.64 -10.85
CA GLY A 95 12.24 -3.47 -11.20
C GLY A 95 12.01 -4.97 -11.03
N LEU A 96 10.81 -5.41 -10.68
CA LEU A 96 10.44 -6.81 -10.78
C LEU A 96 10.33 -7.21 -12.26
N PRO A 97 10.68 -8.45 -12.61
CA PRO A 97 10.57 -8.95 -13.98
C PRO A 97 9.16 -8.79 -14.55
N ASP A 98 9.08 -8.55 -15.85
CA ASP A 98 7.80 -8.50 -16.56
C ASP A 98 7.04 -9.82 -16.36
N GLY A 99 5.73 -9.74 -16.19
CA GLY A 99 4.87 -10.88 -15.91
C GLY A 99 4.78 -11.31 -14.44
N THR A 100 5.56 -10.72 -13.51
CA THR A 100 5.47 -11.05 -12.08
C THR A 100 4.05 -10.81 -11.53
N ALA A 101 3.35 -9.80 -12.04
CA ALA A 101 1.96 -9.53 -11.66
C ALA A 101 0.99 -10.63 -12.13
N GLU A 102 1.25 -11.26 -13.26
CA GLU A 102 0.45 -12.36 -13.80
C GLU A 102 0.77 -13.69 -13.08
N ILE A 103 2.02 -13.90 -12.69
CA ILE A 103 2.47 -15.07 -11.94
C ILE A 103 1.83 -15.11 -10.54
N LEU A 104 1.65 -13.95 -9.90
CA LEU A 104 0.98 -13.84 -8.60
C LEU A 104 -0.49 -14.26 -8.64
N VAL A 105 -1.09 -14.35 -9.81
CA VAL A 105 -2.51 -14.74 -9.99
C VAL A 105 -2.68 -16.22 -10.36
N THR A 106 -1.68 -16.89 -10.93
CA THR A 106 -1.92 -18.14 -11.66
C THR A 106 -1.16 -19.38 -11.23
N LEU A 107 0.00 -19.33 -10.57
CA LEU A 107 0.80 -20.52 -10.27
C LEU A 107 1.72 -20.29 -9.08
N ASP A 108 1.84 -21.29 -8.20
CA ASP A 108 2.73 -21.31 -7.03
C ASP A 108 3.78 -20.18 -7.03
N PRO A 109 3.38 -18.98 -6.60
CA PRO A 109 4.21 -17.78 -6.72
C PRO A 109 5.34 -17.76 -5.68
N SER A 110 5.29 -18.68 -4.72
CA SER A 110 6.17 -18.72 -3.55
C SER A 110 7.64 -18.85 -3.94
N LEU A 111 7.99 -19.77 -4.81
CA LEU A 111 9.40 -20.10 -5.08
C LEU A 111 10.20 -18.98 -5.74
N ARG A 112 9.61 -18.24 -6.68
CA ARG A 112 10.32 -17.12 -7.34
C ARG A 112 10.28 -15.85 -6.53
N LEU A 113 9.18 -15.60 -5.81
CA LEU A 113 9.05 -14.44 -4.97
C LEU A 113 9.98 -14.53 -3.76
N ASP A 114 10.10 -15.70 -3.14
CA ASP A 114 11.00 -15.93 -2.02
C ASP A 114 12.47 -15.69 -2.39
N GLN A 115 12.88 -16.12 -3.57
CA GLN A 115 14.23 -15.85 -4.06
C GLN A 115 14.46 -14.34 -4.29
N GLN A 116 13.50 -13.65 -4.91
CA GLN A 116 13.58 -12.20 -5.14
C GLN A 116 13.58 -11.41 -3.83
N ILE A 117 12.78 -11.83 -2.86
CA ILE A 117 12.77 -11.25 -1.51
C ILE A 117 14.13 -11.44 -0.85
N ALA A 118 14.72 -12.65 -0.93
CA ALA A 118 16.01 -12.93 -0.35
C ALA A 118 17.14 -12.10 -0.98
N GLU A 119 17.19 -12.03 -2.30
CA GLU A 119 18.18 -11.22 -3.03
C GLU A 119 18.03 -9.72 -2.68
N PHE A 120 16.82 -9.21 -2.68
CA PHE A 120 16.57 -7.82 -2.35
C PHE A 120 16.84 -7.50 -0.88
N SER A 121 16.56 -8.43 0.03
CA SER A 121 16.90 -8.31 1.44
C SER A 121 18.40 -8.12 1.65
N LEU A 122 19.22 -8.91 0.98
CA LEU A 122 20.68 -8.79 1.06
C LEU A 122 21.18 -7.41 0.56
N GLU A 123 20.56 -6.87 -0.49
CA GLU A 123 20.92 -5.54 -0.98
C GLU A 123 20.49 -4.44 0.01
N LEU A 124 19.30 -4.56 0.62
CA LEU A 124 18.81 -3.59 1.61
C LEU A 124 19.65 -3.62 2.90
N GLN A 125 20.11 -4.79 3.33
CA GLN A 125 20.93 -4.96 4.54
C GLN A 125 22.27 -4.21 4.48
N ARG A 126 22.76 -3.88 3.30
CA ARG A 126 23.95 -3.01 3.14
C ARG A 126 23.73 -1.60 3.67
N TYR A 127 22.49 -1.15 3.73
CA TYR A 127 22.10 0.20 4.14
C TYR A 127 21.37 0.22 5.48
N ASN A 128 20.60 -0.82 5.78
CA ASN A 128 19.96 -1.05 7.08
C ASN A 128 19.97 -2.55 7.39
N ARG A 129 20.81 -2.95 8.33
CA ARG A 129 21.07 -4.34 8.69
C ARG A 129 19.85 -5.13 9.21
N PHE A 130 18.79 -4.44 9.59
CA PHE A 130 17.61 -5.08 10.17
C PHE A 130 16.59 -5.50 9.09
N ILE A 131 16.54 -4.80 7.96
CA ILE A 131 15.54 -5.07 6.90
C ILE A 131 15.79 -6.48 6.30
N GLY A 132 14.74 -7.29 6.27
CA GLY A 132 14.82 -8.66 5.74
C GLY A 132 15.45 -9.68 6.68
N THR A 133 15.58 -9.34 7.96
CA THR A 133 15.95 -10.28 9.03
C THR A 133 14.72 -10.68 9.83
N ASP A 134 14.90 -11.58 10.82
CA ASP A 134 13.83 -11.98 11.75
C ASP A 134 13.32 -10.80 12.60
N GLU A 135 14.13 -9.76 12.78
CA GLU A 135 13.74 -8.56 13.53
C GLU A 135 12.84 -7.62 12.71
N LEU A 136 13.03 -7.59 11.40
CA LEU A 136 12.23 -6.77 10.47
C LEU A 136 12.06 -7.50 9.14
N PRO A 137 11.24 -8.55 9.08
CA PRO A 137 11.04 -9.33 7.87
C PRO A 137 10.38 -8.54 6.75
N ILE A 138 10.74 -8.85 5.52
CA ILE A 138 9.97 -8.43 4.36
C ILE A 138 8.80 -9.39 4.20
N ILE A 139 7.59 -8.92 4.52
CA ILE A 139 6.36 -9.71 4.46
C ILE A 139 5.98 -10.03 3.01
N GLY A 140 6.27 -9.11 2.09
CA GLY A 140 5.98 -9.33 0.67
C GLY A 140 6.41 -8.18 -0.23
N LEU A 141 6.49 -8.49 -1.52
CA LEU A 141 6.72 -7.54 -2.61
C LEU A 141 5.51 -7.56 -3.54
N VAL A 142 4.77 -6.46 -3.61
CA VAL A 142 3.64 -6.31 -4.54
C VAL A 142 4.10 -5.48 -5.73
N PRO A 143 4.11 -6.04 -6.95
CA PRO A 143 4.61 -5.38 -8.12
C PRO A 143 3.77 -4.14 -8.48
N PHE A 144 4.41 -3.19 -9.16
CA PHE A 144 3.68 -2.12 -9.81
C PHE A 144 2.94 -2.67 -11.03
N SER A 145 1.63 -2.48 -11.05
CA SER A 145 0.79 -2.86 -12.18
C SER A 145 0.06 -1.64 -12.71
N ASN A 146 0.33 -1.30 -13.96
CA ASN A 146 -0.38 -0.22 -14.66
C ASN A 146 -1.89 -0.48 -14.70
N ILE A 147 -2.29 -1.73 -14.91
CA ILE A 147 -3.71 -2.12 -14.99
C ILE A 147 -4.42 -1.87 -13.66
N LEU A 148 -3.77 -2.19 -12.52
CA LEU A 148 -4.36 -1.96 -11.20
C LEU A 148 -4.44 -0.48 -10.84
N SER A 149 -3.60 0.35 -11.42
CA SER A 149 -3.59 1.80 -11.20
C SER A 149 -4.69 2.54 -11.97
N VAL A 150 -5.31 1.88 -12.94
CA VAL A 150 -6.34 2.49 -13.80
C VAL A 150 -7.72 2.35 -13.14
N PRO A 151 -8.53 3.44 -13.06
CA PRO A 151 -9.83 3.40 -12.43
C PRO A 151 -10.79 2.46 -13.17
N ARG A 152 -11.69 1.83 -12.42
CA ARG A 152 -12.76 1.04 -13.00
C ARG A 152 -13.90 1.96 -13.46
N SER A 153 -14.70 1.49 -14.40
CA SER A 153 -15.89 2.23 -14.84
C SER A 153 -16.81 2.54 -13.67
N LEU A 154 -16.92 1.64 -12.70
CA LEU A 154 -17.71 1.84 -11.47
C LEU A 154 -17.17 3.01 -10.64
N ASP A 155 -15.85 3.10 -10.46
CA ASP A 155 -15.22 4.15 -9.66
C ASP A 155 -15.48 5.53 -10.29
N ILE A 156 -15.37 5.63 -11.61
CA ILE A 156 -15.68 6.88 -12.33
C ILE A 156 -17.16 7.26 -12.21
N ALA A 157 -18.06 6.29 -12.38
CA ALA A 157 -19.50 6.56 -12.23
C ALA A 157 -19.84 7.09 -10.84
N GLN A 158 -19.20 6.56 -9.79
CA GLN A 158 -19.38 7.05 -8.42
C GLN A 158 -18.86 8.49 -8.26
N ILE A 159 -17.65 8.78 -8.77
CA ILE A 159 -17.03 10.12 -8.68
C ILE A 159 -17.90 11.19 -9.35
N VAL A 160 -18.45 10.88 -10.54
CA VAL A 160 -19.28 11.83 -11.31
C VAL A 160 -20.78 11.78 -10.92
N ASN A 161 -21.18 10.99 -9.91
CA ASN A 161 -22.56 10.70 -9.56
C ASN A 161 -23.41 10.27 -10.78
N GLY A 162 -22.79 9.47 -11.65
CA GLY A 162 -23.41 9.04 -12.89
C GLY A 162 -24.46 7.95 -12.68
N THR A 163 -25.49 7.96 -13.53
CA THR A 163 -26.55 6.94 -13.55
C THR A 163 -26.23 5.91 -14.64
N TRP A 164 -26.31 4.63 -14.29
CA TRP A 164 -26.10 3.54 -15.24
C TRP A 164 -27.33 3.35 -16.13
N LEU A 165 -27.15 3.43 -17.43
CA LEU A 165 -28.12 2.94 -18.40
C LEU A 165 -28.01 1.44 -18.59
N HIS A 166 -26.76 0.93 -18.58
CA HIS A 166 -26.46 -0.49 -18.63
C HIS A 166 -25.15 -0.74 -17.90
N GLN A 167 -25.18 -1.49 -16.79
CA GLN A 167 -24.02 -1.65 -15.91
C GLN A 167 -22.96 -2.61 -16.50
N GLY A 168 -23.39 -3.69 -17.18
CA GLY A 168 -22.47 -4.68 -17.73
C GLY A 168 -21.41 -5.11 -16.68
N GLU A 169 -20.16 -5.17 -17.12
CA GLU A 169 -19.01 -5.55 -16.30
C GLU A 169 -18.34 -4.34 -15.59
N ALA A 170 -19.09 -3.29 -15.27
CA ALA A 170 -18.54 -2.04 -14.72
C ALA A 170 -17.63 -2.21 -13.48
N LYS A 171 -17.86 -3.25 -12.68
CA LYS A 171 -17.04 -3.58 -11.51
C LYS A 171 -15.62 -4.05 -11.87
N GLN A 172 -15.45 -4.65 -13.05
CA GLN A 172 -14.18 -5.23 -13.51
C GLN A 172 -13.53 -4.40 -14.62
N ARG A 173 -14.36 -3.71 -15.42
CA ARG A 173 -13.90 -2.97 -16.60
C ARG A 173 -13.06 -1.77 -16.20
N ARG A 174 -11.80 -1.74 -16.67
CA ARG A 174 -10.84 -0.65 -16.46
C ARG A 174 -10.87 0.35 -17.61
N ILE A 175 -10.71 1.65 -17.29
CA ILE A 175 -10.69 2.75 -18.27
C ILE A 175 -9.24 3.08 -18.58
N LEU A 176 -8.71 2.52 -19.66
CA LEU A 176 -7.31 2.67 -20.04
C LEU A 176 -7.00 4.03 -20.68
N HIS A 177 -7.99 4.62 -21.35
CA HIS A 177 -7.82 5.89 -22.08
C HIS A 177 -9.00 6.81 -21.79
N THR A 178 -8.69 8.09 -21.64
CA THR A 178 -9.66 9.18 -21.53
C THR A 178 -9.38 10.19 -22.60
N SER A 179 -10.43 10.70 -23.25
CA SER A 179 -10.34 11.77 -24.25
C SER A 179 -11.25 12.91 -23.83
N LEU A 180 -10.75 14.14 -23.96
CA LEU A 180 -11.57 15.35 -23.84
C LEU A 180 -12.00 15.79 -25.23
N ILE A 181 -13.29 15.70 -25.50
CA ILE A 181 -13.89 16.15 -26.80
C ILE A 181 -14.60 17.48 -26.54
N ALA A 182 -14.03 18.55 -27.07
CA ALA A 182 -14.60 19.91 -26.99
C ALA A 182 -15.42 20.31 -28.21
N SER A 183 -15.55 19.43 -29.22
CA SER A 183 -16.28 19.64 -30.45
C SER A 183 -17.49 18.73 -30.62
N ASN A 184 -18.34 19.01 -31.62
CA ASN A 184 -19.56 18.24 -31.88
C ASN A 184 -19.18 16.77 -32.19
N ILE A 185 -19.77 15.81 -31.47
CA ILE A 185 -19.46 14.39 -31.53
C ILE A 185 -19.52 13.79 -32.93
N GLU A 186 -20.37 14.36 -33.83
CA GLU A 186 -20.53 13.87 -35.18
C GLU A 186 -19.27 14.01 -36.06
N SER A 187 -18.35 14.92 -35.73
CA SER A 187 -17.12 15.13 -36.54
C SER A 187 -15.95 14.20 -36.14
N GLU A 188 -16.02 13.51 -35.01
CA GLU A 188 -14.92 12.68 -34.48
C GLU A 188 -15.15 11.17 -34.70
N LEU A 189 -16.40 10.74 -35.01
CA LEU A 189 -16.72 9.33 -35.22
C LEU A 189 -16.28 8.80 -36.60
N HIS A 190 -15.77 9.67 -37.47
CA HIS A 190 -15.34 9.34 -38.84
C HIS A 190 -13.83 9.46 -39.05
N LYS A 191 -13.02 9.58 -37.98
CA LYS A 191 -11.56 9.50 -38.03
C LYS A 191 -11.10 8.18 -37.39
#